data_e1b81cc8e48991a79ec932280e70d93e
#
_entry.id   e1b81cc8e48991a79ec932280e70d93e
#
_cell.length_a   1.000
_cell.length_b   1.000
_cell.length_c   1.000
_cell.angle_alpha   90.00
_cell.angle_beta   90.00
_cell.angle_gamma   90.00
#
_symmetry.space_group_name_H-M   'P 1'
#
loop_
_entity.id
_entity.type
_entity.pdbx_description
1 polymer ?
#
loop_
_entity_poly.entity_id
_entity_poly.type
_entity_poly.pdbx_seq_one_letter_code
_entity_poly.pdbx_strand_id
1 'polypeptide(L)'
;PYEVKKLIGVQLQANEYFDNMTLVELLKLFLALYNSSNDPLELLKRVKLEDKANANANELSGGQKQRFSIASALVNNPLVLFLDEPTTGLDPQAKRNIWDLVLELNRTGMTIVLTTHNMEEAEFLCHRIAIMDYGKIIAQDSPKNLIMEHAPNKIREIKYGNMEDVFIALTGHGLRD
;
A
#
# COMPACT_ATOMS: atom_id res chain seq x y z
N PRO A 1 -2.47 21.94 -13.70
CA PRO A 1 -1.50 20.96 -13.16
C PRO A 1 -1.30 21.09 -11.65
N TYR A 2 -1.23 22.32 -11.09
CA TYR A 2 -0.98 22.51 -9.66
C TYR A 2 -2.17 22.07 -8.78
N GLU A 3 -3.39 22.38 -9.19
CA GLU A 3 -4.61 21.99 -8.45
C GLU A 3 -4.79 20.47 -8.37
N VAL A 4 -4.42 19.73 -9.43
CA VAL A 4 -4.48 18.26 -9.42
C VAL A 4 -3.53 17.68 -8.37
N LYS A 5 -2.32 18.24 -8.23
CA LYS A 5 -1.33 17.78 -7.23
C LYS A 5 -1.81 17.87 -5.78
N LYS A 6 -2.75 18.78 -5.49
CA LYS A 6 -3.36 18.89 -4.17
C LYS A 6 -4.35 17.77 -3.86
N LEU A 7 -4.90 17.14 -4.91
CA LEU A 7 -5.94 16.12 -4.80
C LEU A 7 -5.42 14.70 -4.86
N ILE A 8 -4.14 14.53 -5.19
CA ILE A 8 -3.52 13.20 -5.34
C ILE A 8 -2.41 13.00 -4.32
N GLY A 9 -2.31 11.77 -3.82
CA GLY A 9 -1.14 11.26 -3.11
C GLY A 9 -0.45 10.22 -4.00
N VAL A 10 0.87 10.16 -3.95
CA VAL A 10 1.65 9.19 -4.73
C VAL A 10 2.69 8.55 -3.83
N GLN A 11 2.63 7.23 -3.72
CA GLN A 11 3.68 6.41 -3.14
C GLN A 11 4.47 5.77 -4.27
N LEU A 12 5.76 6.01 -4.32
CA LEU A 12 6.67 5.45 -5.32
C LEU A 12 7.35 4.18 -4.79
N GLN A 13 7.82 3.31 -5.69
CA GLN A 13 8.46 2.04 -5.35
C GLN A 13 9.72 2.21 -4.48
N ALA A 14 10.51 3.24 -4.71
CA ALA A 14 11.69 3.57 -3.91
C ALA A 14 11.55 4.97 -3.31
N ASN A 15 11.70 5.07 -2.00
CA ASN A 15 11.76 6.34 -1.30
C ASN A 15 13.04 6.42 -0.46
N GLU A 16 13.82 7.45 -0.72
CA GLU A 16 14.92 7.85 0.14
C GLU A 16 14.45 8.99 1.04
N TYR A 17 14.76 8.90 2.30
CA TYR A 17 14.44 9.92 3.29
C TYR A 17 15.71 10.59 3.78
N PHE A 18 15.57 11.83 4.28
CA PHE A 18 16.70 12.52 4.87
C PHE A 18 17.23 11.77 6.09
N ASP A 19 18.53 11.51 6.09
CA ASP A 19 19.21 10.94 7.24
C ASP A 19 19.07 11.87 8.47
N ASN A 20 19.07 11.27 9.64
CA ASN A 20 19.00 11.98 10.92
C ASN A 20 17.70 12.77 11.20
N MET A 21 16.63 12.50 10.45
CA MET A 21 15.30 13.01 10.77
C MET A 21 14.40 11.88 11.27
N THR A 22 13.64 12.16 12.31
CA THR A 22 12.61 11.25 12.82
C THR A 22 11.39 11.23 11.90
N LEU A 23 10.55 10.18 12.01
CA LEU A 23 9.33 10.08 11.21
C LEU A 23 8.41 11.29 11.39
N VAL A 24 8.27 11.79 12.61
CA VAL A 24 7.49 13.00 12.90
C VAL A 24 8.09 14.22 12.21
N GLU A 25 9.41 14.42 12.24
CA GLU A 25 10.07 15.55 11.60
C GLU A 25 9.94 15.51 10.08
N LEU A 26 10.08 14.31 9.47
CA LEU A 26 9.85 14.11 8.05
C LEU A 26 8.41 14.45 7.66
N LEU A 27 7.41 13.98 8.42
CA LEU A 27 6.02 14.33 8.14
C LEU A 27 5.75 15.82 8.33
N LYS A 28 6.31 16.48 9.35
CA LYS A 28 6.21 17.93 9.52
C LYS A 28 6.77 18.69 8.32
N LEU A 29 7.92 18.25 7.79
CA LEU A 29 8.50 18.82 6.58
C LEU A 29 7.55 18.67 5.38
N PHE A 30 7.01 17.47 5.15
CA PHE A 30 6.07 17.25 4.04
C PHE A 30 4.78 18.04 4.22
N LEU A 31 4.22 18.09 5.41
CA LEU A 31 3.04 18.91 5.72
C LEU A 31 3.28 20.40 5.42
N ALA A 32 4.46 20.93 5.77
CA ALA A 32 4.83 22.31 5.45
C ALA A 32 4.94 22.56 3.94
N LEU A 33 5.51 21.60 3.18
CA LEU A 33 5.62 21.70 1.71
C LEU A 33 4.24 21.72 1.01
N TYR A 34 3.26 21.02 1.55
CA TYR A 34 1.90 20.98 1.03
C TYR A 34 0.96 22.04 1.64
N ASN A 35 1.46 22.84 2.59
CA ASN A 35 0.64 23.78 3.36
C ASN A 35 -0.55 23.09 4.06
N SER A 36 -0.32 21.88 4.54
CA SER A 36 -1.33 21.04 5.18
C SER A 36 -1.33 21.23 6.69
N SER A 37 -2.51 21.28 7.29
CA SER A 37 -2.71 21.38 8.74
C SER A 37 -2.91 20.04 9.45
N ASN A 38 -2.67 18.92 8.77
CA ASN A 38 -2.79 17.61 9.38
C ASN A 38 -1.80 17.41 10.53
N ASP A 39 -2.18 16.59 11.50
CA ASP A 39 -1.29 16.17 12.58
C ASP A 39 -0.39 15.03 12.12
N PRO A 40 0.95 15.16 12.22
CA PRO A 40 1.87 14.07 11.88
C PRO A 40 1.66 12.81 12.73
N LEU A 41 1.24 12.93 13.99
CA LEU A 41 0.96 11.77 14.84
C LEU A 41 -0.29 11.02 14.39
N GLU A 42 -1.33 11.72 13.97
CA GLU A 42 -2.52 11.08 13.40
C GLU A 42 -2.23 10.39 12.07
N LEU A 43 -1.34 10.93 11.24
CA LEU A 43 -0.87 10.26 10.03
C LEU A 43 -0.11 8.98 10.35
N LEU A 44 0.79 9.00 11.35
CA LEU A 44 1.50 7.80 11.80
C LEU A 44 0.54 6.75 12.37
N LYS A 45 -0.45 7.16 13.14
CA LYS A 45 -1.48 6.27 13.69
C LYS A 45 -2.30 5.59 12.59
N ARG A 46 -2.68 6.32 11.54
CA ARG A 46 -3.39 5.74 10.38
C ARG A 46 -2.62 4.59 9.72
N VAL A 47 -1.30 4.61 9.77
CA VAL A 47 -0.44 3.57 9.21
C VAL A 47 0.16 2.65 10.28
N LYS A 48 -0.31 2.73 11.54
CA LYS A 48 0.13 1.90 12.67
C LYS A 48 1.65 2.00 12.94
N LEU A 49 2.15 3.25 12.98
CA LEU A 49 3.56 3.60 13.26
C LEU A 49 3.69 4.68 14.36
N GLU A 50 2.67 4.89 15.18
CA GLU A 50 2.68 5.88 16.26
C GLU A 50 3.78 5.62 17.30
N ASP A 51 4.08 4.35 17.56
CA ASP A 51 5.16 3.91 18.45
C ASP A 51 6.56 4.20 17.91
N LYS A 52 6.68 4.47 16.62
CA LYS A 52 7.93 4.79 15.90
C LYS A 52 8.10 6.27 15.57
N ALA A 53 7.26 7.14 16.14
CA ALA A 53 7.26 8.57 15.83
C ALA A 53 8.64 9.24 15.93
N ASN A 54 9.45 8.82 16.92
CA ASN A 54 10.80 9.35 17.18
C ASN A 54 11.93 8.47 16.59
N ALA A 55 11.62 7.42 15.85
CA ALA A 55 12.60 6.60 15.16
C ALA A 55 13.04 7.26 13.85
N ASN A 56 14.26 6.99 13.39
CA ASN A 56 14.72 7.38 12.06
C ASN A 56 14.17 6.41 11.00
N ALA A 57 13.97 6.89 9.78
CA ALA A 57 13.47 6.07 8.67
C ALA A 57 14.39 4.86 8.38
N ASN A 58 15.68 4.99 8.63
CA ASN A 58 16.66 3.91 8.42
C ASN A 58 16.53 2.75 9.42
N GLU A 59 15.90 2.99 10.57
CA GLU A 59 15.69 1.98 11.64
C GLU A 59 14.44 1.13 11.39
N LEU A 60 13.67 1.44 10.33
CA LEU A 60 12.43 0.75 10.02
C LEU A 60 12.68 -0.53 9.21
N SER A 61 11.90 -1.58 9.49
CA SER A 61 11.81 -2.76 8.62
C SER A 61 11.20 -2.39 7.25
N GLY A 62 11.34 -3.26 6.25
CA GLY A 62 10.80 -3.03 4.91
C GLY A 62 9.30 -2.70 4.93
N GLY A 63 8.50 -3.47 5.65
CA GLY A 63 7.06 -3.23 5.80
C GLY A 63 6.73 -1.94 6.54
N GLN A 64 7.55 -1.54 7.52
CA GLN A 64 7.40 -0.26 8.21
C GLN A 64 7.75 0.92 7.30
N LYS A 65 8.83 0.82 6.51
CA LYS A 65 9.20 1.82 5.49
C LYS A 65 8.07 2.00 4.48
N GLN A 66 7.46 0.92 4.05
CA GLN A 66 6.34 0.96 3.10
C GLN A 66 5.12 1.66 3.70
N ARG A 67 4.76 1.35 4.96
CA ARG A 67 3.67 2.05 5.67
C ARG A 67 3.96 3.54 5.86
N PHE A 68 5.21 3.89 6.17
CA PHE A 68 5.63 5.30 6.28
C PHE A 68 5.57 6.02 4.92
N SER A 69 5.93 5.35 3.83
CA SER A 69 5.78 5.89 2.47
C SER A 69 4.31 6.20 2.15
N ILE A 70 3.39 5.33 2.55
CA ILE A 70 1.95 5.60 2.41
C ILE A 70 1.54 6.80 3.29
N ALA A 71 2.00 6.90 4.55
CA ALA A 71 1.73 8.06 5.40
C ALA A 71 2.19 9.37 4.77
N SER A 72 3.37 9.36 4.14
CA SER A 72 3.92 10.52 3.43
C SER A 72 3.05 10.94 2.24
N ALA A 73 2.42 9.97 1.55
CA ALA A 73 1.50 10.25 0.45
C ALA A 73 0.12 10.74 0.92
N LEU A 74 -0.19 10.64 2.22
CA LEU A 74 -1.46 11.10 2.82
C LEU A 74 -1.42 12.52 3.38
N VAL A 75 -0.26 13.19 3.36
CA VAL A 75 -0.05 14.50 4.03
C VAL A 75 -0.99 15.61 3.57
N ASN A 76 -1.45 15.57 2.32
CA ASN A 76 -2.34 16.56 1.73
C ASN A 76 -3.83 16.16 1.71
N ASN A 77 -4.22 15.10 2.44
CA ASN A 77 -5.59 14.53 2.40
C ASN A 77 -6.08 14.25 0.97
N PRO A 78 -5.38 13.41 0.21
CA PRO A 78 -5.71 13.21 -1.20
C PRO A 78 -7.08 12.55 -1.38
N LEU A 79 -7.76 12.91 -2.49
CA LEU A 79 -8.95 12.19 -2.94
C LEU A 79 -8.61 10.89 -3.66
N VAL A 80 -7.44 10.87 -4.31
CA VAL A 80 -6.93 9.70 -5.04
C VAL A 80 -5.50 9.40 -4.56
N LEU A 81 -5.28 8.16 -4.15
CA LEU A 81 -3.97 7.66 -3.74
C LEU A 81 -3.44 6.69 -4.81
N PHE A 82 -2.27 6.99 -5.35
CA PHE A 82 -1.53 6.10 -6.26
C PHE A 82 -0.49 5.32 -5.47
N LEU A 83 -0.50 4.00 -5.63
CA LEU A 83 0.45 3.07 -5.00
C LEU A 83 1.18 2.30 -6.09
N ASP A 84 2.49 2.47 -6.18
CA ASP A 84 3.30 1.78 -7.16
C ASP A 84 3.95 0.55 -6.54
N GLU A 85 3.47 -0.64 -6.92
CA GLU A 85 3.92 -1.94 -6.42
C GLU A 85 4.07 -2.01 -4.88
N PRO A 86 3.00 -1.73 -4.10
CA PRO A 86 3.12 -1.44 -2.67
C PRO A 86 3.58 -2.61 -1.80
N THR A 87 3.60 -3.84 -2.32
CA THR A 87 4.00 -5.03 -1.55
C THR A 87 5.22 -5.75 -2.11
N THR A 88 5.87 -5.19 -3.13
CA THR A 88 7.07 -5.80 -3.74
C THR A 88 8.20 -5.89 -2.74
N GLY A 89 8.81 -7.08 -2.63
CA GLY A 89 9.93 -7.35 -1.72
C GLY A 89 9.55 -7.51 -0.24
N LEU A 90 8.26 -7.49 0.10
CA LEU A 90 7.81 -7.70 1.47
C LEU A 90 7.55 -9.18 1.77
N ASP A 91 7.78 -9.54 3.03
CA ASP A 91 7.35 -10.84 3.58
C ASP A 91 5.81 -10.96 3.59
N PRO A 92 5.26 -12.18 3.72
CA PRO A 92 3.83 -12.42 3.67
C PRO A 92 3.01 -11.64 4.71
N GLN A 93 3.54 -11.50 5.92
CA GLN A 93 2.85 -10.77 6.98
C GLN A 93 2.84 -9.27 6.69
N ALA A 94 3.96 -8.71 6.24
CA ALA A 94 4.05 -7.31 5.85
C ALA A 94 3.11 -7.00 4.67
N LYS A 95 3.00 -7.90 3.67
CA LYS A 95 2.02 -7.78 2.57
C LYS A 95 0.60 -7.68 3.11
N ARG A 96 0.18 -8.61 3.99
CA ARG A 96 -1.16 -8.60 4.58
C ARG A 96 -1.43 -7.30 5.33
N ASN A 97 -0.47 -6.80 6.09
CA ASN A 97 -0.59 -5.53 6.80
C ASN A 97 -0.80 -4.34 5.84
N ILE A 98 -0.13 -4.35 4.67
CA ILE A 98 -0.36 -3.32 3.63
C ILE A 98 -1.74 -3.49 2.99
N TRP A 99 -2.18 -4.71 2.69
CA TRP A 99 -3.52 -4.97 2.15
C TRP A 99 -4.62 -4.47 3.09
N ASP A 100 -4.51 -4.77 4.39
CA ASP A 100 -5.45 -4.29 5.39
C ASP A 100 -5.48 -2.76 5.44
N LEU A 101 -4.31 -2.12 5.42
CA LEU A 101 -4.19 -0.66 5.38
C LEU A 101 -4.87 -0.07 4.13
N VAL A 102 -4.65 -0.65 2.95
CA VAL A 102 -5.28 -0.21 1.69
C VAL A 102 -6.80 -0.32 1.78
N LEU A 103 -7.31 -1.44 2.31
CA LEU A 103 -8.75 -1.61 2.51
C LEU A 103 -9.31 -0.62 3.54
N GLU A 104 -8.61 -0.37 4.65
CA GLU A 104 -9.01 0.62 5.65
C GLU A 104 -9.10 2.03 5.03
N LEU A 105 -8.09 2.44 4.25
CA LEU A 105 -8.08 3.73 3.55
C LEU A 105 -9.23 3.83 2.51
N ASN A 106 -9.47 2.77 1.73
CA ASN A 106 -10.57 2.76 0.77
C ASN A 106 -11.95 2.91 1.45
N ARG A 107 -12.16 2.27 2.62
CA ARG A 107 -13.40 2.38 3.41
C ARG A 107 -13.68 3.81 3.90
N THR A 108 -12.67 4.66 4.01
CA THR A 108 -12.87 6.10 4.32
C THR A 108 -13.37 6.91 3.13
N GLY A 109 -13.60 6.29 1.96
CA GLY A 109 -14.06 6.96 0.74
C GLY A 109 -12.91 7.38 -0.19
N MET A 110 -11.67 7.04 0.13
CA MET A 110 -10.52 7.34 -0.72
C MET A 110 -10.50 6.44 -1.96
N THR A 111 -10.32 7.03 -3.14
CA THR A 111 -10.07 6.26 -4.35
C THR A 111 -8.61 5.82 -4.38
N ILE A 112 -8.36 4.53 -4.59
CA ILE A 112 -7.00 3.98 -4.65
C ILE A 112 -6.75 3.39 -6.03
N VAL A 113 -5.64 3.78 -6.64
CA VAL A 113 -5.12 3.22 -7.89
C VAL A 113 -3.78 2.58 -7.57
N LEU A 114 -3.65 1.28 -7.78
CA LEU A 114 -2.39 0.58 -7.53
C LEU A 114 -1.89 -0.12 -8.79
N THR A 115 -0.57 -0.18 -8.95
CA THR A 115 0.09 -1.06 -9.90
C THR A 115 0.59 -2.28 -9.15
N THR A 116 0.51 -3.45 -9.78
CA THR A 116 1.07 -4.68 -9.22
C THR A 116 1.28 -5.73 -10.31
N HIS A 117 2.28 -6.55 -10.16
CA HIS A 117 2.46 -7.79 -10.92
C HIS A 117 1.97 -9.03 -10.13
N ASN A 118 1.50 -8.84 -8.89
CA ASN A 118 0.93 -9.89 -8.04
C ASN A 118 -0.58 -10.03 -8.32
N MET A 119 -0.96 -11.11 -8.99
CA MET A 119 -2.37 -11.33 -9.36
C MET A 119 -3.28 -11.57 -8.15
N GLU A 120 -2.76 -12.16 -7.06
CA GLU A 120 -3.51 -12.33 -5.82
C GLU A 120 -3.84 -10.98 -5.16
N GLU A 121 -2.88 -10.06 -5.14
CA GLU A 121 -3.08 -8.69 -4.66
C GLU A 121 -4.15 -7.97 -5.48
N ALA A 122 -4.03 -8.01 -6.81
CA ALA A 122 -5.00 -7.39 -7.71
C ALA A 122 -6.42 -7.97 -7.50
N GLU A 123 -6.54 -9.30 -7.38
CA GLU A 123 -7.82 -9.96 -7.16
C GLU A 123 -8.41 -9.63 -5.79
N PHE A 124 -7.58 -9.51 -4.74
CA PHE A 124 -8.02 -9.29 -3.37
C PHE A 124 -8.42 -7.82 -3.11
N LEU A 125 -7.66 -6.87 -3.64
CA LEU A 125 -7.82 -5.45 -3.32
C LEU A 125 -8.70 -4.69 -4.31
N CYS A 126 -8.69 -5.08 -5.61
CA CYS A 126 -9.25 -4.25 -6.65
C CYS A 126 -10.70 -4.58 -6.97
N HIS A 127 -11.56 -3.55 -7.02
CA HIS A 127 -12.92 -3.68 -7.56
C HIS A 127 -12.92 -3.75 -9.09
N ARG A 128 -11.89 -3.17 -9.73
CA ARG A 128 -11.71 -3.12 -11.16
C ARG A 128 -10.23 -3.24 -11.50
N ILE A 129 -9.90 -4.09 -12.47
CA ILE A 129 -8.53 -4.35 -12.93
C ILE A 129 -8.43 -3.95 -14.40
N ALA A 130 -7.34 -3.29 -14.76
CA ALA A 130 -6.92 -3.08 -16.13
C ALA A 130 -5.64 -3.90 -16.39
N ILE A 131 -5.70 -4.85 -17.31
CA ILE A 131 -4.54 -5.64 -17.74
C ILE A 131 -3.85 -4.90 -18.87
N MET A 132 -2.56 -4.62 -18.71
CA MET A 132 -1.76 -3.90 -19.68
C MET A 132 -0.73 -4.83 -20.30
N ASP A 133 -0.58 -4.75 -21.61
CA ASP A 133 0.47 -5.41 -22.36
C ASP A 133 0.96 -4.49 -23.49
N TYR A 134 2.29 -4.43 -23.70
CA TYR A 134 2.93 -3.52 -24.66
C TYR A 134 2.39 -2.08 -24.64
N GLY A 135 2.13 -1.53 -23.45
CA GLY A 135 1.66 -0.16 -23.24
C GLY A 135 0.18 0.08 -23.62
N LYS A 136 -0.60 -0.99 -23.84
CA LYS A 136 -2.03 -0.92 -24.17
C LYS A 136 -2.84 -1.67 -23.10
N ILE A 137 -4.02 -1.16 -22.79
CA ILE A 137 -5.00 -1.89 -21.99
C ILE A 137 -5.63 -2.93 -22.91
N ILE A 138 -5.46 -4.21 -22.59
CA ILE A 138 -5.98 -5.34 -23.37
C ILE A 138 -7.26 -5.92 -22.78
N ALA A 139 -7.51 -5.74 -21.48
CA ALA A 139 -8.75 -6.10 -20.82
C ALA A 139 -8.97 -5.21 -19.60
N GLN A 140 -10.23 -4.92 -19.27
CA GLN A 140 -10.57 -4.12 -18.11
C GLN A 140 -11.97 -4.42 -17.61
N ASP A 141 -12.07 -5.04 -16.42
CA ASP A 141 -13.33 -5.33 -15.73
C ASP A 141 -13.06 -5.67 -14.24
N SER A 142 -14.11 -6.10 -13.52
CA SER A 142 -13.97 -6.69 -12.20
C SER A 142 -13.16 -8.00 -12.27
N PRO A 143 -12.43 -8.37 -11.19
CA PRO A 143 -11.68 -9.63 -11.16
C PRO A 143 -12.56 -10.83 -11.53
N LYS A 144 -13.78 -10.87 -11.00
CA LYS A 144 -14.74 -11.94 -11.26
C LYS A 144 -15.09 -12.07 -12.75
N ASN A 145 -15.40 -10.97 -13.41
CA ASN A 145 -15.77 -10.97 -14.83
C ASN A 145 -14.58 -11.39 -15.70
N LEU A 146 -13.38 -10.84 -15.42
CA LEU A 146 -12.15 -11.23 -16.14
C LEU A 146 -11.88 -12.74 -16.05
N ILE A 147 -12.05 -13.33 -14.85
CA ILE A 147 -11.87 -14.76 -14.65
C ILE A 147 -12.93 -15.55 -15.44
N MET A 148 -14.20 -15.14 -15.38
CA MET A 148 -15.29 -15.84 -16.09
C MET A 148 -15.13 -15.78 -17.60
N GLU A 149 -14.64 -14.66 -18.14
CA GLU A 149 -14.47 -14.47 -19.58
C GLU A 149 -13.24 -15.20 -20.12
N HIS A 150 -12.10 -15.07 -19.41
CA HIS A 150 -10.81 -15.49 -19.96
C HIS A 150 -10.28 -16.82 -19.37
N ALA A 151 -10.86 -17.31 -18.27
CA ALA A 151 -10.45 -18.55 -17.61
C ALA A 151 -11.63 -19.39 -17.08
N PRO A 152 -12.72 -19.57 -17.83
CA PRO A 152 -13.97 -20.16 -17.33
C PRO A 152 -13.85 -21.63 -16.90
N ASN A 153 -12.89 -22.38 -17.45
CA ASN A 153 -12.77 -23.83 -17.26
C ASN A 153 -11.61 -24.23 -16.33
N LYS A 154 -10.94 -23.28 -15.65
CA LYS A 154 -9.94 -23.62 -14.65
C LYS A 154 -10.63 -23.87 -13.31
N ILE A 155 -10.72 -25.15 -12.93
CA ILE A 155 -11.03 -25.57 -11.56
C ILE A 155 -9.91 -24.97 -10.69
N ARG A 156 -10.23 -24.02 -9.82
CA ARG A 156 -9.30 -23.63 -8.75
C ARG A 156 -9.16 -24.86 -7.87
N GLU A 157 -7.94 -25.42 -7.82
CA GLU A 157 -7.60 -26.30 -6.69
C GLU A 157 -7.97 -25.54 -5.42
N ILE A 158 -8.76 -26.18 -4.55
CA ILE A 158 -9.04 -25.62 -3.23
C ILE A 158 -7.65 -25.45 -2.59
N LYS A 159 -7.18 -24.24 -2.50
CA LYS A 159 -5.95 -23.94 -1.77
C LYS A 159 -6.26 -24.21 -0.30
N TYR A 160 -5.93 -25.39 0.17
CA TYR A 160 -5.70 -25.60 1.59
C TYR A 160 -4.59 -24.63 2.02
N GLY A 161 -4.67 -24.13 3.26
CA GLY A 161 -3.64 -23.27 3.81
C GLY A 161 -2.25 -23.83 3.51
N ASN A 162 -1.33 -22.99 3.07
CA ASN A 162 0.04 -23.37 2.78
C ASN A 162 0.89 -23.27 4.06
N MET A 163 2.18 -23.65 3.98
CA MET A 163 3.09 -23.59 5.14
C MET A 163 3.33 -22.16 5.63
N GLU A 164 3.14 -21.17 4.80
CA GLU A 164 3.16 -19.74 5.14
C GLU A 164 2.00 -19.39 6.07
N ASP A 165 0.79 -19.86 5.77
CA ASP A 165 -0.37 -19.69 6.62
C ASP A 165 -0.20 -20.41 7.97
N VAL A 166 0.41 -21.60 7.98
CA VAL A 166 0.74 -22.33 9.20
C VAL A 166 1.73 -21.56 10.05
N PHE A 167 2.79 -21.02 9.43
CA PHE A 167 3.80 -20.24 10.15
C PHE A 167 3.19 -19.00 10.81
N ILE A 168 2.39 -18.23 10.08
CA ILE A 168 1.69 -17.03 10.59
C ILE A 168 0.74 -17.42 11.74
N ALA A 169 -0.03 -18.51 11.59
CA ALA A 169 -0.96 -18.97 12.60
C ALA A 169 -0.28 -19.39 13.91
N LEU A 170 0.90 -20.00 13.83
CA LEU A 170 1.65 -20.48 15.01
C LEU A 170 2.46 -19.39 15.69
N THR A 171 2.99 -18.43 14.96
CA THR A 171 3.88 -17.39 15.48
C THR A 171 3.17 -16.09 15.82
N GLY A 172 1.97 -15.88 15.26
CA GLY A 172 1.22 -14.62 15.36
C GLY A 172 1.86 -13.45 14.60
N HIS A 173 2.99 -13.69 13.95
CA HIS A 173 3.78 -12.69 13.21
C HIS A 173 4.56 -13.39 12.11
N GLY A 174 4.91 -12.65 11.04
CA GLY A 174 5.77 -13.13 9.97
C GLY A 174 7.18 -13.50 10.44
N LEU A 175 7.95 -14.08 9.54
CA LEU A 175 9.37 -14.35 9.77
C LEU A 175 10.04 -13.06 10.28
N ARG A 176 10.76 -13.17 11.39
CA ARG A 176 11.53 -12.04 11.91
C ARG A 176 12.73 -11.83 11.01
N ASP A 177 12.88 -10.61 10.50
CA ASP A 177 14.11 -10.14 9.86
C ASP A 177 15.23 -10.03 10.91
#